data_274908ef0e23fa48598d63e58ab65dae
#
_entry.id   274908ef0e23fa48598d63e58ab65dae
#
_cell.length_a   1.000
_cell.length_b   1.000
_cell.length_c   1.000
_cell.angle_alpha   90.00
_cell.angle_beta   90.00
_cell.angle_gamma   90.00
#
_symmetry.space_group_name_H-M   'P 1'
#
loop_
_entity.id
_entity.type
_entity.pdbx_description
1 polymer ?
#
loop_
_entity_poly.entity_id
_entity_poly.type
_entity_poly.pdbx_seq_one_letter_code
_entity_poly.pdbx_strand_id
1 'polypeptide(L)'
;MYIRKISRKNADGSVVSYLQLAHNVRDPQKGYTKAEVIYNFGRQEELDLAAIKRLVKSLCRFLSPEDALEATAALAGSGGDGSLRFIGSRAMGGAYLLRKLWERIGIKDVLSRAIANREFTAPVEWAVFAMVANRALSPDSKLGMVEWVDKDVALGNEAPIALQHLYRAMDVLLENDESIQKEVFFSTATLLNLEVDLLFFDTTSTYFERDEEDEEEGALLRYGKSKDKRDDLPQIVIGLAVTKEGIPVRCWVLPGNTADASTVEMVQKDLAGWKMSRCVWVMDRGMAGEENRRILQRAGGHYILGEKLRDRQEANQAALSTPGRYKKIKENMEVKEIVVGDGERRRRFVLVFNPEEAKKDLATREKNLGKIRAALEAMGDPQMRGHKKAACALLSHKTFGRYLREAGDGKIAIDMG
;
A
#
# COMPACT_ATOMS: atom_id res chain seq x y z
N MET A 1 37.70 -21.49 -12.52
CA MET A 1 37.56 -22.86 -13.12
C MET A 1 37.96 -22.80 -14.58
N TYR A 2 38.53 -23.87 -15.11
CA TYR A 2 38.96 -23.94 -16.50
C TYR A 2 38.94 -25.39 -16.99
N ILE A 3 38.87 -25.57 -18.31
CA ILE A 3 38.97 -26.90 -18.93
C ILE A 3 40.43 -27.22 -19.12
N ARG A 4 40.88 -28.33 -18.52
CA ARG A 4 42.22 -28.88 -18.64
C ARG A 4 42.23 -30.07 -19.63
N LYS A 5 43.10 -30.04 -20.61
CA LYS A 5 43.35 -31.17 -21.52
C LYS A 5 44.58 -31.90 -21.04
N ILE A 6 44.48 -33.19 -20.79
CA ILE A 6 45.58 -34.08 -20.49
C ILE A 6 45.70 -35.10 -21.61
N SER A 7 46.92 -35.25 -22.15
CA SER A 7 47.22 -36.24 -23.17
C SER A 7 48.10 -37.33 -22.61
N ARG A 8 47.79 -38.57 -22.90
CA ARG A 8 48.57 -39.75 -22.56
C ARG A 8 48.96 -40.50 -23.83
N LYS A 9 50.22 -40.84 -23.95
CA LYS A 9 50.73 -41.67 -25.06
C LYS A 9 50.64 -43.13 -24.66
N ASN A 10 49.99 -43.94 -25.48
CA ASN A 10 49.88 -45.38 -25.31
C ASN A 10 51.13 -46.11 -25.79
N ALA A 11 51.24 -47.42 -25.49
CA ALA A 11 52.36 -48.25 -25.90
C ALA A 11 52.43 -48.44 -27.42
N ASP A 12 51.30 -48.32 -28.15
CA ASP A 12 51.18 -48.39 -29.60
C ASP A 12 51.51 -47.07 -30.32
N GLY A 13 51.91 -46.03 -29.57
CA GLY A 13 52.24 -44.72 -30.09
C GLY A 13 51.06 -43.77 -30.25
N SER A 14 49.80 -44.23 -30.09
CA SER A 14 48.61 -43.40 -30.13
C SER A 14 48.53 -42.43 -28.93
N VAL A 15 47.96 -41.25 -29.16
CA VAL A 15 47.81 -40.23 -28.10
C VAL A 15 46.32 -40.11 -27.79
N VAL A 16 45.94 -40.44 -26.54
CA VAL A 16 44.58 -40.27 -26.07
C VAL A 16 44.50 -39.01 -25.19
N SER A 17 43.55 -38.15 -25.51
CA SER A 17 43.32 -36.90 -24.74
C SER A 17 42.09 -37.01 -23.87
N TYR A 18 42.20 -36.53 -22.63
CA TYR A 18 41.11 -36.47 -21.65
C TYR A 18 40.81 -35.01 -21.32
N LEU A 19 39.58 -34.66 -21.15
CA LEU A 19 39.12 -33.34 -20.73
C LEU A 19 38.65 -33.37 -19.30
N GLN A 20 39.13 -32.43 -18.53
CA GLN A 20 38.81 -32.27 -17.09
C GLN A 20 38.42 -30.84 -16.80
N LEU A 21 37.38 -30.64 -15.95
CA LEU A 21 37.11 -29.37 -15.31
C LEU A 21 37.95 -29.28 -14.06
N ALA A 22 38.77 -28.26 -13.96
CA ALA A 22 39.68 -28.06 -12.83
C ALA A 22 39.65 -26.60 -12.34
N HIS A 23 40.06 -26.39 -11.12
CA HIS A 23 40.41 -25.07 -10.59
C HIS A 23 41.79 -25.11 -9.91
N ASN A 24 42.37 -23.96 -9.79
CA ASN A 24 43.69 -23.85 -9.13
C ASN A 24 43.48 -23.57 -7.64
N VAL A 25 43.99 -24.44 -6.80
CA VAL A 25 44.02 -24.28 -5.33
C VAL A 25 45.45 -24.02 -4.91
N ARG A 26 45.68 -22.98 -4.09
CA ARG A 26 46.99 -22.69 -3.52
C ARG A 26 47.22 -23.62 -2.34
N ASP A 27 48.29 -24.38 -2.38
CA ASP A 27 48.72 -25.21 -1.25
C ASP A 27 49.25 -24.31 -0.14
N PRO A 28 48.64 -24.28 1.06
CA PRO A 28 49.09 -23.39 2.14
C PRO A 28 50.42 -23.73 2.71
N GLN A 29 50.86 -25.00 2.59
CA GLN A 29 52.15 -25.46 3.17
C GLN A 29 53.32 -25.36 2.20
N LYS A 30 53.07 -25.52 0.90
CA LYS A 30 54.10 -25.59 -0.14
C LYS A 30 54.22 -24.35 -1.01
N GLY A 31 53.26 -23.39 -0.88
CA GLY A 31 53.29 -22.10 -1.57
C GLY A 31 53.07 -22.11 -3.06
N TYR A 32 52.91 -23.28 -3.70
CA TYR A 32 52.58 -23.38 -5.12
C TYR A 32 51.12 -23.68 -5.38
N THR A 33 50.66 -23.39 -6.59
CA THR A 33 49.28 -23.61 -7.02
C THR A 33 49.15 -24.99 -7.66
N LYS A 34 48.24 -25.82 -7.15
CA LYS A 34 47.93 -27.15 -7.68
C LYS A 34 46.55 -27.12 -8.37
N ALA A 35 46.46 -27.76 -9.54
CA ALA A 35 45.19 -27.97 -10.22
C ALA A 35 44.41 -29.10 -9.53
N GLU A 36 43.24 -28.80 -9.00
CA GLU A 36 42.30 -29.74 -8.43
C GLU A 36 41.21 -30.04 -9.47
N VAL A 37 40.98 -31.34 -9.73
CA VAL A 37 39.99 -31.78 -10.73
C VAL A 37 38.62 -31.86 -10.08
N ILE A 38 37.70 -31.05 -10.57
CA ILE A 38 36.32 -31.03 -10.10
C ILE A 38 35.50 -32.11 -10.78
N TYR A 39 35.70 -32.27 -12.11
CA TYR A 39 34.93 -33.22 -12.92
C TYR A 39 35.78 -33.73 -14.09
N ASN A 40 35.66 -35.04 -14.44
CA ASN A 40 36.32 -35.63 -15.58
C ASN A 40 35.30 -35.96 -16.67
N PHE A 41 35.40 -35.29 -17.80
CA PHE A 41 34.51 -35.50 -18.94
C PHE A 41 34.85 -36.77 -19.75
N GLY A 42 35.95 -37.46 -19.44
CA GLY A 42 36.35 -38.65 -20.17
C GLY A 42 37.26 -38.34 -21.39
N ARG A 43 37.31 -39.26 -22.36
CA ARG A 43 38.10 -39.10 -23.58
C ARG A 43 37.48 -38.04 -24.50
N GLN A 44 38.34 -37.22 -25.09
CA GLN A 44 37.91 -36.15 -25.99
C GLN A 44 37.13 -36.67 -27.16
N GLU A 45 37.42 -37.87 -27.66
CA GLU A 45 36.81 -38.53 -28.81
C GLU A 45 35.40 -39.11 -28.52
N GLU A 46 35.16 -39.42 -27.23
CA GLU A 46 33.91 -40.02 -26.75
C GLU A 46 32.95 -38.94 -26.12
N LEU A 47 33.24 -37.64 -26.31
CA LEU A 47 32.55 -36.57 -25.65
C LEU A 47 31.14 -36.41 -26.19
N ASP A 48 30.13 -36.45 -25.29
CA ASP A 48 28.74 -36.09 -25.65
C ASP A 48 28.62 -34.55 -25.76
N LEU A 49 28.84 -34.05 -26.96
CA LEU A 49 28.73 -32.62 -27.27
C LEU A 49 27.32 -32.07 -27.01
N ALA A 50 26.29 -32.92 -27.12
CA ALA A 50 24.92 -32.50 -26.84
C ALA A 50 24.71 -32.31 -25.34
N ALA A 51 25.29 -33.17 -24.50
CA ALA A 51 25.28 -33.00 -23.05
C ALA A 51 26.03 -31.75 -22.62
N ILE A 52 27.19 -31.45 -23.21
CA ILE A 52 27.97 -30.25 -22.95
C ILE A 52 27.17 -28.99 -23.34
N LYS A 53 26.55 -28.97 -24.50
CA LYS A 53 25.67 -27.85 -24.93
C LYS A 53 24.52 -27.61 -23.93
N ARG A 54 23.87 -28.68 -23.44
CA ARG A 54 22.84 -28.58 -22.40
C ARG A 54 23.39 -28.00 -21.09
N LEU A 55 24.56 -28.42 -20.66
CA LEU A 55 25.25 -27.90 -19.48
C LEU A 55 25.54 -26.39 -19.60
N VAL A 56 26.15 -25.99 -20.73
CA VAL A 56 26.44 -24.57 -21.01
C VAL A 56 25.16 -23.73 -21.00
N LYS A 57 24.09 -24.21 -21.68
CA LYS A 57 22.80 -23.54 -21.68
C LYS A 57 22.18 -23.45 -20.28
N SER A 58 22.40 -24.44 -19.44
CA SER A 58 21.95 -24.41 -18.05
C SER A 58 22.76 -23.41 -17.20
N LEU A 59 24.06 -23.31 -17.39
CA LEU A 59 24.93 -22.36 -16.71
C LEU A 59 24.64 -20.91 -17.12
N CYS A 60 24.32 -20.67 -18.39
CA CYS A 60 23.92 -19.34 -18.87
C CYS A 60 22.70 -18.75 -18.15
N ARG A 61 21.86 -19.58 -17.51
CA ARG A 61 20.73 -19.09 -16.71
C ARG A 61 21.13 -18.38 -15.41
N PHE A 62 22.37 -18.60 -14.97
CA PHE A 62 22.94 -17.99 -13.76
C PHE A 62 23.86 -16.81 -14.06
N LEU A 63 24.05 -16.49 -15.33
CA LEU A 63 24.82 -15.34 -15.79
C LEU A 63 23.89 -14.14 -15.98
N SER A 64 24.48 -12.94 -15.93
CA SER A 64 23.76 -11.76 -16.42
C SER A 64 23.36 -11.94 -17.89
N PRO A 65 22.31 -11.27 -18.40
CA PRO A 65 21.96 -11.33 -19.82
C PRO A 65 23.14 -10.97 -20.74
N GLU A 66 24.01 -10.07 -20.31
CA GLU A 66 25.21 -9.62 -21.00
C GLU A 66 26.23 -10.75 -21.12
N ASP A 67 26.61 -11.34 -19.98
CA ASP A 67 27.57 -12.43 -19.93
C ASP A 67 27.05 -13.69 -20.65
N ALA A 68 25.75 -13.96 -20.57
CA ALA A 68 25.12 -15.10 -21.26
C ALA A 68 25.18 -14.93 -22.77
N LEU A 69 24.97 -13.71 -23.28
CA LEU A 69 25.05 -13.40 -24.72
C LEU A 69 26.50 -13.49 -25.21
N GLU A 70 27.47 -12.96 -24.46
CA GLU A 70 28.89 -13.04 -24.75
C GLU A 70 29.37 -14.51 -24.80
N ALA A 71 28.97 -15.32 -23.82
CA ALA A 71 29.26 -16.75 -23.79
C ALA A 71 28.64 -17.51 -25.00
N THR A 72 27.44 -17.10 -25.42
CA THR A 72 26.75 -17.71 -26.56
C THR A 72 27.38 -17.29 -27.89
N ALA A 73 27.81 -16.05 -28.01
CA ALA A 73 28.52 -15.53 -29.17
C ALA A 73 29.91 -16.21 -29.37
N ALA A 74 30.61 -16.45 -28.26
CA ALA A 74 31.87 -17.22 -28.28
C ALA A 74 31.69 -18.67 -28.73
N LEU A 75 30.51 -19.28 -28.51
CA LEU A 75 30.17 -20.63 -29.00
C LEU A 75 29.80 -20.70 -30.47
N ALA A 76 29.29 -19.59 -31.04
CA ALA A 76 28.84 -19.55 -32.44
C ALA A 76 30.02 -19.55 -33.44
N GLY A 77 31.25 -19.43 -32.99
CA GLY A 77 32.44 -19.41 -33.85
C GLY A 77 32.50 -18.14 -34.69
N SER A 78 33.65 -17.56 -34.75
CA SER A 78 34.00 -16.36 -35.52
C SER A 78 33.83 -16.56 -37.02
N GLY A 79 32.63 -16.55 -37.53
CA GLY A 79 32.35 -16.72 -38.95
C GLY A 79 30.99 -16.20 -39.35
N GLY A 80 30.83 -14.86 -39.42
CA GLY A 80 29.65 -14.25 -39.96
C GLY A 80 29.53 -12.81 -39.53
N ASP A 81 29.46 -11.91 -40.47
CA ASP A 81 29.28 -10.44 -40.34
C ASP A 81 27.91 -10.04 -39.80
N GLY A 82 27.53 -10.63 -38.67
CA GLY A 82 26.26 -10.43 -37.99
C GLY A 82 26.37 -10.77 -36.51
N SER A 83 27.45 -10.43 -35.84
CA SER A 83 27.56 -10.61 -34.38
C SER A 83 26.52 -9.75 -33.64
N LEU A 84 25.53 -10.39 -33.04
CA LEU A 84 24.63 -9.74 -32.12
C LEU A 84 25.46 -9.12 -30.98
N ARG A 85 25.43 -7.80 -30.90
CA ARG A 85 26.05 -7.07 -29.81
C ARG A 85 24.97 -6.78 -28.76
N PHE A 86 25.22 -7.19 -27.51
CA PHE A 86 24.37 -6.78 -26.40
C PHE A 86 24.54 -5.28 -26.16
N ILE A 87 23.44 -4.54 -26.21
CA ILE A 87 23.42 -3.09 -26.00
C ILE A 87 22.66 -2.69 -24.73
N GLY A 88 21.92 -3.60 -24.13
CA GLY A 88 21.19 -3.38 -22.90
C GLY A 88 20.04 -4.36 -22.72
N SER A 89 19.49 -4.40 -21.51
CA SER A 89 18.27 -5.14 -21.20
C SER A 89 17.30 -4.23 -20.44
N ARG A 90 16.02 -4.37 -20.72
CA ARG A 90 14.97 -3.62 -20.07
C ARG A 90 13.89 -4.57 -19.55
N ALA A 91 13.38 -4.31 -18.33
CA ALA A 91 12.29 -5.07 -17.76
C ALA A 91 11.01 -4.87 -18.58
N MET A 92 10.35 -5.94 -19.02
CA MET A 92 9.13 -5.85 -19.85
C MET A 92 7.90 -6.45 -19.18
N GLY A 93 8.02 -7.54 -18.39
CA GLY A 93 6.89 -8.35 -17.94
C GLY A 93 5.81 -7.58 -17.20
N GLY A 94 6.19 -6.80 -16.19
CA GLY A 94 5.25 -5.96 -15.42
C GLY A 94 4.60 -4.88 -16.29
N ALA A 95 5.40 -4.20 -17.11
CA ALA A 95 4.93 -3.15 -18.00
C ALA A 95 3.92 -3.69 -19.04
N TYR A 96 4.20 -4.87 -19.62
CA TYR A 96 3.30 -5.54 -20.54
C TYR A 96 1.96 -5.90 -19.88
N LEU A 97 2.00 -6.49 -18.68
CA LEU A 97 0.78 -6.83 -17.93
C LEU A 97 -0.07 -5.59 -17.66
N LEU A 98 0.55 -4.53 -17.13
CA LEU A 98 -0.13 -3.26 -16.86
C LEU A 98 -0.73 -2.65 -18.13
N ARG A 99 -0.02 -2.69 -19.26
CA ARG A 99 -0.53 -2.19 -20.52
C ARG A 99 -1.77 -2.97 -20.98
N LYS A 100 -1.75 -4.29 -20.85
CA LYS A 100 -2.90 -5.14 -21.19
C LYS A 100 -4.11 -4.89 -20.26
N LEU A 101 -3.88 -4.69 -18.97
CA LEU A 101 -4.93 -4.31 -18.02
C LEU A 101 -5.48 -2.91 -18.36
N TRP A 102 -4.62 -1.96 -18.64
CA TRP A 102 -4.98 -0.59 -19.03
C TRP A 102 -5.91 -0.54 -20.24
N GLU A 103 -5.59 -1.30 -21.26
CA GLU A 103 -6.42 -1.46 -22.47
C GLU A 103 -7.75 -2.17 -22.14
N ARG A 104 -7.69 -3.27 -21.37
CA ARG A 104 -8.85 -4.10 -21.07
C ARG A 104 -9.88 -3.39 -20.16
N ILE A 105 -9.41 -2.60 -19.19
CA ILE A 105 -10.26 -1.80 -18.30
C ILE A 105 -10.83 -0.59 -19.05
N GLY A 106 -10.29 -0.25 -20.22
CA GLY A 106 -10.75 0.87 -21.05
C GLY A 106 -10.20 2.23 -20.65
N ILE A 107 -9.17 2.30 -19.80
CA ILE A 107 -8.57 3.58 -19.37
C ILE A 107 -7.97 4.33 -20.55
N LYS A 108 -7.35 3.61 -21.48
CA LYS A 108 -6.82 4.21 -22.72
C LYS A 108 -7.89 4.96 -23.51
N ASP A 109 -9.06 4.35 -23.67
CA ASP A 109 -10.16 4.93 -24.46
C ASP A 109 -10.78 6.13 -23.71
N VAL A 110 -10.91 6.05 -22.39
CA VAL A 110 -11.39 7.16 -21.55
C VAL A 110 -10.48 8.37 -21.71
N LEU A 111 -9.19 8.20 -21.54
CA LEU A 111 -8.20 9.28 -21.69
C LEU A 111 -8.19 9.83 -23.12
N SER A 112 -8.24 8.96 -24.12
CA SER A 112 -8.29 9.39 -25.53
C SER A 112 -9.51 10.24 -25.81
N ARG A 113 -10.68 9.92 -25.25
CA ARG A 113 -11.89 10.76 -25.36
C ARG A 113 -11.75 12.08 -24.62
N ALA A 114 -11.17 12.09 -23.43
CA ALA A 114 -10.98 13.31 -22.65
C ALA A 114 -10.10 14.34 -23.37
N ILE A 115 -9.19 13.90 -24.23
CA ILE A 115 -8.29 14.76 -24.99
C ILE A 115 -8.68 14.97 -26.46
N ALA A 116 -9.75 14.32 -26.94
CA ALA A 116 -10.10 14.29 -28.37
C ALA A 116 -10.37 15.67 -29.00
N ASN A 117 -10.82 16.63 -28.20
CA ASN A 117 -11.15 17.99 -28.67
C ASN A 117 -9.98 18.99 -28.53
N ARG A 118 -8.78 18.51 -28.21
CA ARG A 118 -7.59 19.33 -28.01
C ARG A 118 -6.43 18.79 -28.81
N GLU A 119 -5.70 19.68 -29.48
CA GLU A 119 -4.45 19.34 -30.13
C GLU A 119 -3.31 19.40 -29.10
N PHE A 120 -2.86 18.23 -28.64
CA PHE A 120 -1.69 18.13 -27.79
C PHE A 120 -0.47 17.70 -28.61
N THR A 121 0.61 18.45 -28.50
CA THR A 121 1.92 18.03 -29.02
C THR A 121 2.55 16.94 -28.14
N ALA A 122 2.13 16.86 -26.86
CA ALA A 122 2.59 15.88 -25.89
C ALA A 122 1.74 14.58 -25.99
N PRO A 123 2.35 13.40 -25.86
CA PRO A 123 1.65 12.12 -25.86
C PRO A 123 0.98 11.87 -24.48
N VAL A 124 -0.14 12.57 -24.19
CA VAL A 124 -0.78 12.61 -22.88
C VAL A 124 -1.15 11.21 -22.37
N GLU A 125 -1.87 10.41 -23.16
CA GLU A 125 -2.27 9.04 -22.74
C GLU A 125 -1.04 8.21 -22.37
N TRP A 126 -0.01 8.29 -23.18
CA TRP A 126 1.24 7.59 -22.97
C TRP A 126 1.96 8.07 -21.70
N ALA A 127 2.00 9.38 -21.46
CA ALA A 127 2.61 9.96 -20.27
C ALA A 127 1.86 9.53 -19.00
N VAL A 128 0.51 9.50 -19.02
CA VAL A 128 -0.30 9.02 -17.90
C VAL A 128 -0.04 7.54 -17.64
N PHE A 129 -0.05 6.71 -18.70
CA PHE A 129 0.26 5.27 -18.55
C PHE A 129 1.64 5.05 -17.95
N ALA A 130 2.65 5.77 -18.43
CA ALA A 130 4.01 5.66 -17.92
C ALA A 130 4.11 6.07 -16.44
N MET A 131 3.39 7.14 -16.01
CA MET A 131 3.31 7.52 -14.60
C MET A 131 2.68 6.43 -13.72
N VAL A 132 1.62 5.80 -14.20
CA VAL A 132 0.95 4.70 -13.48
C VAL A 132 1.85 3.47 -13.43
N ALA A 133 2.50 3.12 -14.53
CA ALA A 133 3.42 1.99 -14.57
C ALA A 133 4.63 2.19 -13.65
N ASN A 134 5.21 3.40 -13.64
CA ASN A 134 6.29 3.76 -12.71
C ASN A 134 5.82 3.63 -11.26
N ARG A 135 4.65 4.17 -10.92
CA ARG A 135 4.11 4.08 -9.55
C ARG A 135 3.91 2.65 -9.09
N ALA A 136 3.51 1.76 -9.99
CA ALA A 136 3.25 0.36 -9.67
C ALA A 136 4.51 -0.53 -9.63
N LEU A 137 5.52 -0.24 -10.46
CA LEU A 137 6.66 -1.13 -10.67
C LEU A 137 7.96 -0.63 -10.01
N SER A 138 8.19 0.69 -10.03
CA SER A 138 9.41 1.32 -9.51
C SER A 138 9.10 2.77 -9.12
N PRO A 139 8.40 3.01 -7.98
CA PRO A 139 8.00 4.36 -7.58
C PRO A 139 9.17 5.33 -7.46
N ASP A 140 9.12 6.42 -8.22
CA ASP A 140 10.14 7.46 -8.22
C ASP A 140 9.53 8.85 -8.43
N SER A 141 10.36 9.90 -8.34
CA SER A 141 10.03 11.26 -8.73
C SER A 141 9.73 11.35 -10.23
N LYS A 142 9.09 12.44 -10.66
CA LYS A 142 8.85 12.65 -12.09
C LYS A 142 10.15 12.75 -12.89
N LEU A 143 11.20 13.29 -12.28
CA LEU A 143 12.52 13.38 -12.90
C LEU A 143 13.18 12.00 -13.02
N GLY A 144 13.21 11.21 -11.94
CA GLY A 144 13.73 9.83 -11.94
C GLY A 144 12.95 8.91 -12.88
N MET A 145 11.65 9.13 -13.00
CA MET A 145 10.81 8.38 -13.92
C MET A 145 11.22 8.56 -15.40
N VAL A 146 11.67 9.74 -15.82
CA VAL A 146 12.15 9.96 -17.20
C VAL A 146 13.33 9.04 -17.50
N GLU A 147 14.27 8.94 -16.56
CA GLU A 147 15.43 8.07 -16.68
C GLU A 147 15.02 6.58 -16.67
N TRP A 148 14.11 6.20 -15.78
CA TRP A 148 13.58 4.83 -15.70
C TRP A 148 12.92 4.38 -17.00
N VAL A 149 12.12 5.24 -17.66
CA VAL A 149 11.50 4.95 -18.95
C VAL A 149 12.54 4.77 -20.06
N ASP A 150 13.60 5.58 -20.02
CA ASP A 150 14.66 5.54 -21.03
C ASP A 150 15.57 4.30 -20.90
N LYS A 151 15.92 3.92 -19.66
CA LYS A 151 16.98 2.93 -19.42
C LYS A 151 16.51 1.58 -18.92
N ASP A 152 15.48 1.52 -18.06
CA ASP A 152 15.23 0.35 -17.22
C ASP A 152 14.02 -0.48 -17.66
N VAL A 153 13.05 0.13 -18.36
CA VAL A 153 11.77 -0.51 -18.67
C VAL A 153 11.43 -0.46 -20.17
N ALA A 154 10.86 -1.54 -20.67
CA ALA A 154 10.26 -1.58 -22.00
C ALA A 154 8.74 -1.46 -21.89
N LEU A 155 8.20 -0.25 -22.06
CA LEU A 155 6.76 0.03 -21.95
C LEU A 155 5.97 -0.25 -23.24
N GLY A 156 6.62 -0.66 -24.32
CA GLY A 156 5.98 -1.01 -25.59
C GLY A 156 5.65 0.16 -26.53
N ASN A 157 5.93 1.38 -26.12
CA ASN A 157 5.95 2.55 -27.00
C ASN A 157 7.30 3.26 -26.79
N GLU A 158 7.97 3.57 -27.87
CA GLU A 158 9.32 4.13 -27.85
C GLU A 158 9.33 5.66 -27.96
N ALA A 159 8.15 6.31 -27.90
CA ALA A 159 8.10 7.75 -27.92
C ALA A 159 8.78 8.32 -26.66
N PRO A 160 9.78 9.21 -26.81
CA PRO A 160 10.50 9.77 -25.68
C PRO A 160 9.55 10.61 -24.82
N ILE A 161 9.66 10.45 -23.51
CA ILE A 161 8.91 11.22 -22.52
C ILE A 161 9.83 12.28 -21.91
N ALA A 162 9.51 13.53 -22.12
CA ALA A 162 10.17 14.63 -21.41
C ALA A 162 9.42 14.95 -20.11
N LEU A 163 10.12 15.52 -19.13
CA LEU A 163 9.56 15.92 -17.86
C LEU A 163 8.31 16.82 -18.00
N GLN A 164 8.37 17.76 -18.93
CA GLN A 164 7.24 18.65 -19.25
C GLN A 164 6.00 17.91 -19.76
N HIS A 165 6.15 16.76 -20.44
CA HIS A 165 5.02 15.93 -20.88
C HIS A 165 4.29 15.33 -19.69
N LEU A 166 5.01 14.96 -18.62
CA LEU A 166 4.43 14.43 -17.39
C LEU A 166 3.60 15.49 -16.66
N TYR A 167 4.14 16.72 -16.51
CA TYR A 167 3.38 17.80 -15.88
C TYR A 167 2.15 18.18 -16.71
N ARG A 168 2.28 18.28 -18.02
CA ARG A 168 1.14 18.54 -18.90
C ARG A 168 0.06 17.45 -18.80
N ALA A 169 0.47 16.20 -18.69
CA ALA A 169 -0.45 15.08 -18.50
C ALA A 169 -1.17 15.15 -17.12
N MET A 170 -0.49 15.63 -16.10
CA MET A 170 -1.11 15.87 -14.77
C MET A 170 -2.13 17.01 -14.82
N ASP A 171 -1.86 18.09 -15.55
CA ASP A 171 -2.82 19.19 -15.76
C ASP A 171 -4.10 18.67 -16.43
N VAL A 172 -3.95 17.84 -17.47
CA VAL A 172 -5.09 17.21 -18.15
C VAL A 172 -5.89 16.29 -17.23
N LEU A 173 -5.22 15.52 -16.37
CA LEU A 173 -5.91 14.69 -15.37
C LEU A 173 -6.71 15.55 -14.39
N LEU A 174 -6.14 16.64 -13.91
CA LEU A 174 -6.78 17.57 -12.98
C LEU A 174 -8.00 18.24 -13.61
N GLU A 175 -7.89 18.73 -14.84
CA GLU A 175 -8.97 19.39 -15.57
C GLU A 175 -10.16 18.45 -15.86
N ASN A 176 -9.92 17.15 -15.98
CA ASN A 176 -10.92 16.15 -16.35
C ASN A 176 -11.16 15.12 -15.23
N ASP A 177 -10.79 15.43 -13.99
CA ASP A 177 -10.76 14.50 -12.87
C ASP A 177 -12.08 13.75 -12.70
N GLU A 178 -13.19 14.47 -12.61
CA GLU A 178 -14.52 13.86 -12.40
C GLU A 178 -14.92 12.93 -13.53
N SER A 179 -14.81 13.39 -14.78
CA SER A 179 -15.23 12.61 -15.94
C SER A 179 -14.39 11.37 -16.14
N ILE A 180 -13.07 11.48 -15.96
CA ILE A 180 -12.15 10.34 -16.09
C ILE A 180 -12.44 9.30 -15.01
N GLN A 181 -12.54 9.69 -13.74
CA GLN A 181 -12.83 8.74 -12.65
C GLN A 181 -14.16 8.03 -12.88
N LYS A 182 -15.21 8.79 -13.24
CA LYS A 182 -16.53 8.26 -13.51
C LYS A 182 -16.54 7.24 -14.65
N GLU A 183 -15.95 7.59 -15.79
CA GLU A 183 -15.93 6.71 -16.96
C GLU A 183 -15.09 5.45 -16.71
N VAL A 184 -13.93 5.58 -16.04
CA VAL A 184 -13.07 4.43 -15.65
C VAL A 184 -13.81 3.50 -14.70
N PHE A 185 -14.50 4.05 -13.70
CA PHE A 185 -15.29 3.24 -12.79
C PHE A 185 -16.39 2.47 -13.53
N PHE A 186 -17.20 3.13 -14.35
CA PHE A 186 -18.28 2.44 -15.08
C PHE A 186 -17.77 1.43 -16.10
N SER A 187 -16.65 1.69 -16.76
CA SER A 187 -16.01 0.72 -17.64
C SER A 187 -15.56 -0.52 -16.87
N THR A 188 -14.94 -0.32 -15.70
CA THR A 188 -14.49 -1.40 -14.82
C THR A 188 -15.70 -2.18 -14.24
N ALA A 189 -16.74 -1.47 -13.79
CA ALA A 189 -17.93 -2.08 -13.23
C ALA A 189 -18.67 -2.93 -14.27
N THR A 190 -18.77 -2.46 -15.51
CA THR A 190 -19.35 -3.21 -16.62
C THR A 190 -18.51 -4.45 -16.96
N LEU A 191 -17.19 -4.31 -17.05
CA LEU A 191 -16.29 -5.41 -17.35
C LEU A 191 -16.33 -6.52 -16.30
N LEU A 192 -16.43 -6.15 -15.03
CA LEU A 192 -16.44 -7.08 -13.90
C LEU A 192 -17.87 -7.49 -13.47
N ASN A 193 -18.88 -6.96 -14.12
CA ASN A 193 -20.31 -7.12 -13.75
C ASN A 193 -20.55 -6.84 -12.26
N LEU A 194 -20.07 -5.68 -11.80
CA LEU A 194 -20.14 -5.28 -10.39
C LEU A 194 -21.52 -4.76 -10.02
N GLU A 195 -22.06 -5.28 -8.93
CA GLU A 195 -23.21 -4.69 -8.23
C GLU A 195 -22.72 -3.90 -7.03
N VAL A 196 -22.96 -2.59 -7.01
CA VAL A 196 -22.52 -1.71 -5.92
C VAL A 196 -23.60 -1.65 -4.84
N ASP A 197 -23.63 -2.67 -3.99
CA ASP A 197 -24.55 -2.74 -2.85
C ASP A 197 -23.99 -1.99 -1.64
N LEU A 198 -22.68 -2.06 -1.44
CA LEU A 198 -21.94 -1.45 -0.34
C LEU A 198 -20.89 -0.49 -0.89
N LEU A 199 -20.83 0.69 -0.31
CA LEU A 199 -19.82 1.70 -0.60
C LEU A 199 -19.06 2.01 0.69
N PHE A 200 -17.80 1.63 0.75
CA PHE A 200 -16.89 1.95 1.84
C PHE A 200 -16.24 3.29 1.54
N PHE A 201 -16.33 4.21 2.49
CA PHE A 201 -15.66 5.50 2.38
C PHE A 201 -14.81 5.75 3.63
N ASP A 202 -13.55 6.11 3.39
CA ASP A 202 -12.63 6.53 4.42
C ASP A 202 -11.70 7.63 3.88
N THR A 203 -11.05 8.33 4.80
CA THR A 203 -10.06 9.36 4.51
C THR A 203 -8.70 8.93 5.03
N THR A 204 -7.66 9.38 4.38
CA THR A 204 -6.28 9.32 4.87
C THR A 204 -5.62 10.67 4.69
N SER A 205 -4.45 10.89 5.30
CA SER A 205 -3.64 12.09 5.06
C SER A 205 -2.27 11.70 4.53
N THR A 206 -1.69 12.58 3.74
CA THR A 206 -0.32 12.49 3.28
C THR A 206 0.37 13.80 3.57
N TYR A 207 1.44 13.77 4.37
CA TYR A 207 2.23 14.95 4.69
C TYR A 207 3.34 15.18 3.66
N PHE A 208 3.83 16.40 3.62
CA PHE A 208 4.95 16.80 2.77
C PHE A 208 6.07 17.32 3.66
N GLU A 209 7.30 16.92 3.39
CA GLU A 209 8.49 17.41 4.09
C GLU A 209 8.84 18.83 3.59
N ARG A 210 8.02 19.76 4.03
CA ARG A 210 8.09 21.20 3.71
C ARG A 210 7.70 21.98 4.96
N ASP A 211 8.38 23.06 5.23
CA ASP A 211 8.22 23.85 6.46
C ASP A 211 7.00 24.78 6.45
N GLU A 212 6.41 25.05 5.30
CA GLU A 212 5.32 26.02 5.16
C GLU A 212 4.13 25.43 4.42
N GLU A 213 2.92 25.76 4.87
CA GLU A 213 1.69 25.49 4.14
C GLU A 213 1.48 26.54 3.03
N ASP A 214 0.59 26.24 2.09
CA ASP A 214 0.24 27.22 1.06
C ASP A 214 -0.76 28.24 1.65
N GLU A 215 -0.52 29.54 1.46
CA GLU A 215 -1.34 30.60 2.07
C GLU A 215 -2.59 30.96 1.26
N GLU A 216 -2.66 30.57 -0.01
CA GLU A 216 -3.76 30.90 -0.90
C GLU A 216 -5.10 30.34 -0.41
N GLU A 217 -6.19 31.08 -0.63
CA GLU A 217 -7.54 30.60 -0.32
C GLU A 217 -7.87 29.36 -1.15
N GLY A 218 -8.29 28.29 -0.48
CA GLY A 218 -8.57 27.00 -1.14
C GLY A 218 -7.37 26.11 -1.41
N ALA A 219 -6.16 26.51 -0.98
CA ALA A 219 -4.98 25.69 -1.13
C ALA A 219 -5.13 24.33 -0.43
N LEU A 220 -4.59 23.30 -1.07
CA LEU A 220 -4.71 21.92 -0.59
C LEU A 220 -3.72 21.60 0.52
N LEU A 221 -2.52 22.16 0.45
CA LEU A 221 -1.45 21.89 1.40
C LEU A 221 -1.64 22.73 2.67
N ARG A 222 -2.17 22.11 3.73
CA ARG A 222 -2.50 22.77 5.01
C ARG A 222 -2.03 21.95 6.19
N TYR A 223 -1.70 22.62 7.29
CA TYR A 223 -1.53 21.94 8.57
C TYR A 223 -2.85 21.35 9.04
N GLY A 224 -2.81 20.15 9.57
CA GLY A 224 -4.00 19.45 10.03
C GLY A 224 -3.66 18.28 10.95
N LYS A 225 -4.68 17.55 11.39
CA LYS A 225 -4.49 16.37 12.20
C LYS A 225 -3.99 15.20 11.34
N SER A 226 -2.71 14.94 11.41
CA SER A 226 -2.08 13.86 10.65
C SER A 226 -2.45 12.47 11.19
N LYS A 227 -2.83 11.56 10.31
CA LYS A 227 -3.01 10.13 10.65
C LYS A 227 -1.66 9.44 10.94
N ASP A 228 -0.56 9.99 10.41
CA ASP A 228 0.81 9.52 10.62
C ASP A 228 1.50 10.16 11.83
N LYS A 229 0.77 10.99 12.63
CA LYS A 229 1.27 11.72 13.79
C LYS A 229 2.38 12.73 13.45
N ARG A 230 2.32 13.30 12.27
CA ARG A 230 3.19 14.37 11.78
C ARG A 230 2.38 15.67 11.66
N ASP A 231 1.79 16.09 12.80
CA ASP A 231 1.03 17.36 12.88
C ASP A 231 1.94 18.59 12.73
N ASP A 232 3.25 18.38 12.74
CA ASP A 232 4.31 19.35 12.53
C ASP A 232 4.54 19.68 11.05
N LEU A 233 3.97 18.93 10.12
CA LEU A 233 4.14 19.11 8.68
C LEU A 233 2.80 19.36 7.97
N PRO A 234 2.82 20.20 6.91
CA PRO A 234 1.64 20.41 6.09
C PRO A 234 1.28 19.13 5.30
N GLN A 235 0.00 18.91 5.11
CA GLN A 235 -0.55 17.70 4.53
C GLN A 235 -1.71 17.99 3.58
N ILE A 236 -2.13 16.96 2.86
CA ILE A 236 -3.40 16.90 2.15
C ILE A 236 -4.24 15.77 2.73
N VAL A 237 -5.55 15.87 2.62
CA VAL A 237 -6.47 14.77 2.95
C VAL A 237 -6.93 14.12 1.66
N ILE A 238 -6.91 12.79 1.64
CA ILE A 238 -7.38 11.98 0.52
C ILE A 238 -8.59 11.19 0.98
N GLY A 239 -9.74 11.42 0.35
CA GLY A 239 -10.94 10.61 0.52
C GLY A 239 -11.00 9.53 -0.56
N LEU A 240 -11.36 8.31 -0.21
CA LEU A 240 -11.49 7.20 -1.14
C LEU A 240 -12.79 6.44 -0.90
N ALA A 241 -13.60 6.31 -1.96
CA ALA A 241 -14.75 5.42 -1.97
C ALA A 241 -14.43 4.15 -2.76
N VAL A 242 -14.74 2.99 -2.18
CA VAL A 242 -14.49 1.68 -2.81
C VAL A 242 -15.70 0.76 -2.68
N THR A 243 -15.84 -0.19 -3.60
CA THR A 243 -16.84 -1.27 -3.49
C THR A 243 -16.44 -2.30 -2.43
N LYS A 244 -17.32 -3.26 -2.15
CA LYS A 244 -17.01 -4.39 -1.22
C LYS A 244 -15.85 -5.27 -1.69
N GLU A 245 -15.58 -5.30 -2.98
CA GLU A 245 -14.44 -6.00 -3.58
C GLU A 245 -13.13 -5.17 -3.53
N GLY A 246 -13.20 -3.94 -3.03
CA GLY A 246 -12.05 -3.03 -2.97
C GLY A 246 -11.77 -2.30 -4.28
N ILE A 247 -12.70 -2.30 -5.24
CA ILE A 247 -12.56 -1.55 -6.49
C ILE A 247 -12.81 -0.06 -6.20
N PRO A 248 -11.86 0.84 -6.55
CA PRO A 248 -12.04 2.27 -6.38
C PRO A 248 -13.22 2.78 -7.20
N VAL A 249 -14.10 3.52 -6.54
CA VAL A 249 -15.21 4.24 -7.17
C VAL A 249 -14.78 5.66 -7.50
N ARG A 250 -14.30 6.39 -6.49
CA ARG A 250 -13.82 7.75 -6.62
C ARG A 250 -12.82 8.10 -5.53
N CYS A 251 -11.87 8.96 -5.90
CA CYS A 251 -10.87 9.55 -5.01
C CYS A 251 -11.06 11.08 -4.99
N TRP A 252 -10.96 11.69 -3.83
CA TRP A 252 -10.95 13.15 -3.64
C TRP A 252 -9.66 13.58 -2.99
N VAL A 253 -9.13 14.71 -3.44
CA VAL A 253 -8.01 15.39 -2.79
C VAL A 253 -8.55 16.66 -2.14
N LEU A 254 -8.37 16.79 -0.84
CA LEU A 254 -8.97 17.82 -0.01
C LEU A 254 -7.88 18.57 0.77
N PRO A 255 -8.16 19.82 1.21
CA PRO A 255 -7.25 20.55 2.07
C PRO A 255 -6.85 19.77 3.32
N GLY A 256 -5.59 19.89 3.73
CA GLY A 256 -5.02 19.12 4.84
C GLY A 256 -5.69 19.33 6.20
N ASN A 257 -6.41 20.43 6.37
CA ASN A 257 -7.20 20.74 7.56
C ASN A 257 -8.65 20.25 7.51
N THR A 258 -9.03 19.50 6.46
CA THR A 258 -10.39 18.97 6.32
C THR A 258 -10.68 17.94 7.41
N ALA A 259 -11.79 18.12 8.13
CA ALA A 259 -12.24 17.17 9.12
C ALA A 259 -13.03 16.02 8.46
N ASP A 260 -12.82 14.78 8.90
CA ASP A 260 -13.52 13.59 8.34
C ASP A 260 -15.05 13.77 8.30
N ALA A 261 -15.62 14.35 9.34
CA ALA A 261 -17.06 14.56 9.44
C ALA A 261 -17.62 15.51 8.35
N SER A 262 -16.85 16.50 7.91
CA SER A 262 -17.29 17.46 6.89
C SER A 262 -17.28 16.89 5.47
N THR A 263 -16.64 15.77 5.24
CA THR A 263 -16.54 15.16 3.89
C THR A 263 -17.81 14.44 3.45
N VAL A 264 -18.63 13.98 4.38
CA VAL A 264 -19.79 13.10 4.10
C VAL A 264 -20.80 13.77 3.18
N GLU A 265 -21.16 15.04 3.44
CA GLU A 265 -22.12 15.78 2.62
C GLU A 265 -21.59 16.00 1.19
N MET A 266 -20.32 16.37 1.07
CA MET A 266 -19.67 16.61 -0.21
C MET A 266 -19.66 15.33 -1.06
N VAL A 267 -19.18 14.23 -0.48
CA VAL A 267 -19.09 12.93 -1.16
C VAL A 267 -20.47 12.41 -1.57
N GLN A 268 -21.45 12.55 -0.70
CA GLN A 268 -22.83 12.13 -1.00
C GLN A 268 -23.42 12.93 -2.17
N LYS A 269 -23.25 14.26 -2.18
CA LYS A 269 -23.73 15.13 -3.28
C LYS A 269 -23.03 14.79 -4.59
N ASP A 270 -21.75 14.56 -4.55
CA ASP A 270 -20.94 14.27 -5.72
C ASP A 270 -21.32 12.94 -6.37
N LEU A 271 -21.51 11.88 -5.57
CA LEU A 271 -21.91 10.57 -6.06
C LEU A 271 -23.42 10.44 -6.38
N ALA A 272 -24.26 11.38 -5.95
CA ALA A 272 -25.69 11.37 -6.27
C ALA A 272 -25.94 11.35 -7.79
N GLY A 273 -25.12 12.07 -8.56
CA GLY A 273 -25.18 12.09 -10.03
C GLY A 273 -24.73 10.81 -10.73
N TRP A 274 -24.18 9.83 -9.99
CA TRP A 274 -23.65 8.58 -10.54
C TRP A 274 -24.69 7.45 -10.62
N LYS A 275 -25.96 7.72 -10.29
CA LYS A 275 -27.06 6.75 -10.33
C LYS A 275 -26.81 5.45 -9.55
N MET A 276 -26.03 5.52 -8.49
CA MET A 276 -25.83 4.42 -7.55
C MET A 276 -26.99 4.36 -6.57
N SER A 277 -28.16 3.91 -7.04
CA SER A 277 -29.46 4.22 -6.47
C SER A 277 -29.81 3.55 -5.13
N ARG A 278 -29.01 2.62 -4.61
CA ARG A 278 -29.30 1.90 -3.36
C ARG A 278 -28.07 1.36 -2.63
N CYS A 279 -26.94 2.02 -2.72
CA CYS A 279 -25.78 1.56 -1.96
C CYS A 279 -25.92 1.87 -0.46
N VAL A 280 -25.46 0.94 0.36
CA VAL A 280 -25.31 1.12 1.80
C VAL A 280 -23.94 1.75 2.05
N TRP A 281 -23.91 2.93 2.64
CA TRP A 281 -22.69 3.62 3.01
C TRP A 281 -22.06 3.00 4.24
N VAL A 282 -20.80 2.65 4.17
CA VAL A 282 -20.01 2.13 5.30
C VAL A 282 -18.89 3.10 5.62
N MET A 283 -18.92 3.68 6.82
CA MET A 283 -17.99 4.74 7.24
C MET A 283 -17.50 4.54 8.66
N ASP A 284 -16.32 5.08 8.95
CA ASP A 284 -15.74 5.00 10.29
C ASP A 284 -16.43 5.94 11.29
N ARG A 285 -16.15 5.70 12.56
CA ARG A 285 -16.68 6.48 13.71
C ARG A 285 -16.32 7.96 13.68
N GLY A 286 -15.28 8.36 12.97
CA GLY A 286 -14.91 9.77 12.77
C GLY A 286 -15.98 10.57 12.05
N MET A 287 -16.77 9.88 11.22
CA MET A 287 -17.84 10.44 10.41
C MET A 287 -19.24 10.32 11.04
N ALA A 288 -19.35 9.64 12.20
CA ALA A 288 -20.60 9.40 12.90
C ALA A 288 -21.06 10.64 13.68
N GLY A 289 -21.66 11.58 12.97
CA GLY A 289 -22.33 12.76 13.54
C GLY A 289 -23.84 12.74 13.30
N GLU A 290 -24.61 13.45 14.11
CA GLU A 290 -26.07 13.52 13.94
C GLU A 290 -26.43 14.14 12.59
N GLU A 291 -25.71 15.19 12.17
CA GLU A 291 -25.91 15.85 10.88
C GLU A 291 -25.61 14.89 9.72
N ASN A 292 -24.49 14.17 9.78
CA ASN A 292 -24.14 13.18 8.74
C ASN A 292 -25.18 12.07 8.63
N ARG A 293 -25.73 11.60 9.75
CA ARG A 293 -26.83 10.62 9.72
C ARG A 293 -28.06 11.17 9.02
N ARG A 294 -28.44 12.44 9.28
CA ARG A 294 -29.56 13.10 8.60
C ARG A 294 -29.32 13.24 7.10
N ILE A 295 -28.09 13.61 6.70
CA ILE A 295 -27.70 13.71 5.29
C ILE A 295 -27.86 12.36 4.61
N LEU A 296 -27.33 11.30 5.19
CA LEU A 296 -27.42 9.94 4.63
C LEU A 296 -28.85 9.42 4.59
N GLN A 297 -29.68 9.71 5.59
CA GLN A 297 -31.10 9.35 5.61
C GLN A 297 -31.91 10.08 4.54
N ARG A 298 -31.71 11.39 4.38
CA ARG A 298 -32.39 12.20 3.36
C ARG A 298 -32.03 11.79 1.93
N ALA A 299 -30.84 11.30 1.74
CA ALA A 299 -30.38 10.76 0.46
C ALA A 299 -31.08 9.42 0.09
N GLY A 300 -32.04 8.96 0.88
CA GLY A 300 -32.70 7.68 0.70
C GLY A 300 -31.80 6.49 0.93
N GLY A 301 -30.62 6.74 1.51
CA GLY A 301 -29.55 5.77 1.72
C GLY A 301 -29.69 5.02 3.04
N HIS A 302 -29.26 3.80 2.99
CA HIS A 302 -28.92 3.02 4.17
C HIS A 302 -27.46 3.25 4.54
N TYR A 303 -27.12 3.14 5.82
CA TYR A 303 -25.75 3.33 6.26
C TYR A 303 -25.35 2.38 7.39
N ILE A 304 -24.06 2.11 7.47
CA ILE A 304 -23.38 1.43 8.58
C ILE A 304 -22.29 2.38 9.05
N LEU A 305 -22.42 2.92 10.27
CA LEU A 305 -21.48 3.84 10.86
C LEU A 305 -20.85 3.22 12.11
N GLY A 306 -19.55 3.37 12.27
CA GLY A 306 -18.88 3.09 13.53
C GLY A 306 -19.35 4.09 14.60
N GLU A 307 -19.65 3.62 15.81
CA GLU A 307 -20.07 4.48 16.94
C GLU A 307 -19.06 4.50 18.06
N LYS A 308 -18.99 5.64 18.78
CA LYS A 308 -18.18 5.76 19.98
C LYS A 308 -18.94 5.18 21.17
N LEU A 309 -18.53 4.01 21.65
CA LEU A 309 -19.19 3.33 22.78
C LEU A 309 -19.31 4.18 24.07
N ARG A 310 -18.39 5.12 24.27
CA ARG A 310 -18.32 5.94 25.49
C ARG A 310 -18.69 7.40 25.26
N ASP A 311 -19.39 7.67 24.20
CA ASP A 311 -19.98 8.96 23.99
C ASP A 311 -21.24 9.05 24.89
N ARG A 312 -21.48 10.23 25.43
CA ARG A 312 -22.60 10.46 26.35
C ARG A 312 -23.94 10.62 25.64
N GLN A 313 -24.04 10.24 24.38
CA GLN A 313 -25.30 10.29 23.62
C GLN A 313 -26.30 9.30 24.22
N GLU A 314 -27.50 9.80 24.49
CA GLU A 314 -28.59 9.03 25.09
C GLU A 314 -28.90 7.73 24.34
N ALA A 315 -28.89 7.77 23.01
CA ALA A 315 -29.13 6.60 22.16
C ALA A 315 -28.04 5.50 22.35
N ASN A 316 -26.78 5.89 22.50
CA ASN A 316 -25.68 4.94 22.70
C ASN A 316 -25.75 4.33 24.10
N GLN A 317 -26.09 5.12 25.11
CA GLN A 317 -26.31 4.64 26.49
C GLN A 317 -27.53 3.69 26.53
N ALA A 318 -28.63 4.03 25.89
CA ALA A 318 -29.79 3.17 25.78
C ALA A 318 -29.46 1.85 25.08
N ALA A 319 -28.66 1.87 24.00
CA ALA A 319 -28.23 0.67 23.30
C ALA A 319 -27.36 -0.25 24.21
N LEU A 320 -26.43 0.34 24.98
CA LEU A 320 -25.56 -0.42 25.88
C LEU A 320 -26.31 -1.00 27.06
N SER A 321 -27.27 -0.26 27.65
CA SER A 321 -28.06 -0.70 28.79
C SER A 321 -29.17 -1.68 28.47
N THR A 322 -29.62 -1.74 27.20
CA THR A 322 -30.72 -2.65 26.80
C THR A 322 -30.27 -4.10 26.91
N PRO A 323 -31.02 -4.95 27.66
CA PRO A 323 -30.70 -6.37 27.78
C PRO A 323 -30.87 -7.09 26.43
N GLY A 324 -30.09 -8.15 26.24
CA GLY A 324 -30.14 -8.96 25.04
C GLY A 324 -29.02 -10.02 25.02
N ARG A 325 -29.23 -11.10 24.27
CA ARG A 325 -28.25 -12.18 24.15
C ARG A 325 -27.29 -11.89 23.01
N TYR A 326 -26.00 -12.09 23.27
CA TYR A 326 -24.98 -12.12 22.25
C TYR A 326 -25.06 -13.46 21.47
N LYS A 327 -24.96 -13.37 20.15
CA LYS A 327 -24.88 -14.51 19.24
C LYS A 327 -23.46 -14.64 18.73
N LYS A 328 -22.86 -15.82 18.87
CA LYS A 328 -21.53 -16.10 18.33
C LYS A 328 -21.60 -16.19 16.80
N ILE A 329 -20.86 -15.34 16.13
CA ILE A 329 -20.75 -15.30 14.65
C ILE A 329 -19.45 -15.95 14.18
N LYS A 330 -18.35 -15.71 14.92
CA LYS A 330 -17.03 -16.31 14.70
C LYS A 330 -16.42 -16.65 16.06
N GLU A 331 -15.29 -17.34 16.06
CA GLU A 331 -14.61 -17.77 17.27
C GLU A 331 -14.31 -16.61 18.23
N ASN A 332 -13.92 -15.46 17.68
CA ASN A 332 -13.56 -14.24 18.41
C ASN A 332 -14.56 -13.09 18.22
N MET A 333 -15.80 -13.38 17.80
CA MET A 333 -16.81 -12.37 17.53
C MET A 333 -18.19 -12.80 17.95
N GLU A 334 -18.75 -12.08 18.90
CA GLU A 334 -20.13 -12.18 19.33
C GLU A 334 -20.86 -10.87 19.04
N VAL A 335 -22.10 -10.94 18.59
CA VAL A 335 -22.88 -9.75 18.25
C VAL A 335 -24.22 -9.73 18.97
N LYS A 336 -24.65 -8.55 19.35
CA LYS A 336 -25.98 -8.29 19.91
C LYS A 336 -26.64 -7.15 19.10
N GLU A 337 -27.82 -7.40 18.61
CA GLU A 337 -28.60 -6.44 17.86
C GLU A 337 -29.68 -5.79 18.74
N ILE A 338 -29.77 -4.47 18.69
CA ILE A 338 -30.71 -3.68 19.48
C ILE A 338 -31.28 -2.57 18.59
N VAL A 339 -32.54 -2.30 18.78
CA VAL A 339 -33.23 -1.17 18.15
C VAL A 339 -33.57 -0.16 19.23
N VAL A 340 -33.18 1.10 19.03
CA VAL A 340 -33.43 2.21 19.95
C VAL A 340 -34.20 3.29 19.21
N GLY A 341 -35.18 3.89 19.90
CA GLY A 341 -36.04 4.94 19.35
C GLY A 341 -37.15 4.43 18.44
N ASP A 342 -37.96 5.33 17.96
CA ASP A 342 -39.09 5.09 17.08
C ASP A 342 -39.13 6.11 15.93
N GLY A 343 -39.99 5.84 14.90
CA GLY A 343 -40.11 6.69 13.74
C GLY A 343 -38.78 7.01 13.06
N GLU A 344 -38.55 8.30 12.76
CA GLU A 344 -37.33 8.79 12.14
C GLU A 344 -36.09 8.68 13.05
N ARG A 345 -36.28 8.57 14.36
CA ARG A 345 -35.22 8.38 15.36
C ARG A 345 -34.85 6.92 15.59
N ARG A 346 -35.56 6.00 14.95
CA ARG A 346 -35.29 4.56 15.07
C ARG A 346 -33.92 4.23 14.53
N ARG A 347 -33.06 3.67 15.40
CA ARG A 347 -31.70 3.27 15.08
C ARG A 347 -31.50 1.79 15.44
N ARG A 348 -30.89 1.08 14.54
CA ARG A 348 -30.45 -0.30 14.76
C ARG A 348 -28.99 -0.28 15.13
N PHE A 349 -28.66 -0.75 16.33
CA PHE A 349 -27.31 -0.90 16.81
C PHE A 349 -26.88 -2.37 16.74
N VAL A 350 -25.66 -2.61 16.26
CA VAL A 350 -25.01 -3.91 16.29
C VAL A 350 -23.81 -3.78 17.22
N LEU A 351 -23.97 -4.30 18.46
CA LEU A 351 -22.91 -4.31 19.45
C LEU A 351 -22.03 -5.53 19.19
N VAL A 352 -20.75 -5.30 18.97
CA VAL A 352 -19.76 -6.35 18.70
C VAL A 352 -18.91 -6.57 19.94
N PHE A 353 -18.80 -7.81 20.40
CA PHE A 353 -17.95 -8.21 21.49
C PHE A 353 -16.88 -9.19 20.98
N ASN A 354 -15.62 -8.86 21.21
CA ASN A 354 -14.49 -9.73 20.93
C ASN A 354 -13.93 -10.25 22.25
N PRO A 355 -14.12 -11.56 22.59
CA PRO A 355 -13.66 -12.13 23.87
C PRO A 355 -12.14 -12.05 24.07
N GLU A 356 -11.35 -12.16 22.98
CA GLU A 356 -9.88 -12.09 23.06
C GLU A 356 -9.40 -10.67 23.35
N GLU A 357 -9.97 -9.67 22.67
CA GLU A 357 -9.64 -8.27 22.94
C GLU A 357 -10.09 -7.86 24.33
N ALA A 358 -11.26 -8.33 24.80
CA ALA A 358 -11.72 -8.08 26.15
C ALA A 358 -10.75 -8.62 27.21
N LYS A 359 -10.15 -9.80 27.01
CA LYS A 359 -9.11 -10.34 27.89
C LYS A 359 -7.84 -9.50 27.88
N LYS A 360 -7.39 -9.04 26.70
CA LYS A 360 -6.22 -8.14 26.56
C LYS A 360 -6.46 -6.80 27.24
N ASP A 361 -7.65 -6.23 27.05
CA ASP A 361 -8.06 -4.97 27.67
C ASP A 361 -8.11 -5.10 29.19
N LEU A 362 -8.65 -6.23 29.70
CA LEU A 362 -8.67 -6.51 31.14
C LEU A 362 -7.25 -6.59 31.70
N ALA A 363 -6.37 -7.37 31.10
CA ALA A 363 -4.97 -7.48 31.51
C ALA A 363 -4.23 -6.12 31.47
N THR A 364 -4.49 -5.32 30.45
CA THR A 364 -3.93 -3.96 30.33
C THR A 364 -4.47 -3.04 31.41
N ARG A 365 -5.78 -3.13 31.72
CA ARG A 365 -6.42 -2.38 32.81
C ARG A 365 -5.81 -2.75 34.15
N GLU A 366 -5.68 -4.02 34.47
CA GLU A 366 -5.07 -4.51 35.71
C GLU A 366 -3.63 -4.05 35.86
N LYS A 367 -2.84 -4.13 34.79
CA LYS A 367 -1.46 -3.62 34.77
C LYS A 367 -1.40 -2.12 35.06
N ASN A 368 -2.30 -1.32 34.45
CA ASN A 368 -2.36 0.12 34.69
C ASN A 368 -2.81 0.44 36.10
N LEU A 369 -3.83 -0.27 36.63
CA LEU A 369 -4.28 -0.12 38.00
C LEU A 369 -3.17 -0.46 39.01
N GLY A 370 -2.37 -1.51 38.74
CA GLY A 370 -1.20 -1.83 39.58
C GLY A 370 -0.18 -0.69 39.61
N LYS A 371 0.13 -0.09 38.47
CA LYS A 371 1.02 1.09 38.39
C LYS A 371 0.45 2.31 39.09
N ILE A 372 -0.85 2.55 38.95
CA ILE A 372 -1.53 3.67 39.65
C ILE A 372 -1.48 3.48 41.15
N ARG A 373 -1.79 2.27 41.65
CA ARG A 373 -1.69 1.98 43.11
C ARG A 373 -0.29 2.23 43.65
N ALA A 374 0.72 1.69 42.97
CA ALA A 374 2.11 1.92 43.35
C ALA A 374 2.50 3.42 43.34
N ALA A 375 2.00 4.17 42.36
CA ALA A 375 2.25 5.60 42.27
C ALA A 375 1.52 6.39 43.41
N LEU A 376 0.31 5.98 43.73
CA LEU A 376 -0.44 6.59 44.87
C LEU A 376 0.21 6.28 46.21
N GLU A 377 0.70 5.05 46.41
CA GLU A 377 1.47 4.66 47.62
C GLU A 377 2.77 5.46 47.75
N ALA A 378 3.50 5.63 46.62
CA ALA A 378 4.74 6.41 46.61
C ALA A 378 4.54 7.91 46.85
N MET A 379 3.35 8.46 46.60
CA MET A 379 3.04 9.86 46.82
C MET A 379 2.98 10.25 48.30
N GLY A 380 2.74 9.32 49.23
CA GLY A 380 2.72 9.55 50.66
C GLY A 380 1.64 10.52 51.14
N ASP A 381 1.92 11.20 52.24
CA ASP A 381 0.98 12.11 52.92
C ASP A 381 0.68 13.34 52.04
N PRO A 382 -0.59 13.77 51.91
CA PRO A 382 -1.00 15.00 51.21
C PRO A 382 -0.30 16.28 51.67
N GLN A 383 0.22 16.31 52.89
CA GLN A 383 0.96 17.43 53.44
C GLN A 383 2.44 17.49 53.06
N MET A 384 2.97 16.43 52.42
CA MET A 384 4.36 16.41 51.98
C MET A 384 4.63 17.38 50.82
N ARG A 385 5.82 18.01 50.87
CA ARG A 385 6.30 18.89 49.79
C ARG A 385 6.43 18.12 48.47
N GLY A 386 5.70 18.55 47.47
CA GLY A 386 5.70 17.90 46.15
C GLY A 386 4.48 17.02 45.87
N HIS A 387 3.67 16.67 46.87
CA HIS A 387 2.45 15.86 46.70
C HIS A 387 1.51 16.46 45.63
N LYS A 388 1.23 17.77 45.69
CA LYS A 388 0.36 18.46 44.73
C LYS A 388 0.87 18.34 43.27
N LYS A 389 2.18 18.45 43.07
CA LYS A 389 2.79 18.31 41.73
C LYS A 389 2.67 16.89 41.20
N ALA A 390 2.90 15.90 42.06
CA ALA A 390 2.74 14.49 41.69
C ALA A 390 1.27 14.12 41.41
N ALA A 391 0.35 14.67 42.23
CA ALA A 391 -1.09 14.52 42.06
C ALA A 391 -1.57 15.10 40.70
N CYS A 392 -1.18 16.33 40.38
CA CYS A 392 -1.49 16.96 39.10
C CYS A 392 -0.91 16.16 37.94
N ALA A 393 0.33 15.65 38.03
CA ALA A 393 0.94 14.84 37.00
C ALA A 393 0.21 13.52 36.74
N LEU A 394 -0.28 12.86 37.82
CA LEU A 394 -1.08 11.65 37.70
C LEU A 394 -2.45 11.90 37.09
N LEU A 395 -3.15 12.95 37.55
CA LEU A 395 -4.47 13.32 37.02
C LEU A 395 -4.42 13.76 35.55
N SER A 396 -3.38 14.48 35.16
CA SER A 396 -3.17 14.92 33.77
C SER A 396 -2.60 13.83 32.87
N HIS A 397 -2.17 12.70 33.43
CA HIS A 397 -1.59 11.61 32.62
C HIS A 397 -2.64 11.01 31.70
N LYS A 398 -2.37 11.03 30.39
CA LYS A 398 -3.28 10.61 29.31
C LYS A 398 -3.93 9.22 29.53
N THR A 399 -3.21 8.29 30.14
CA THR A 399 -3.70 6.92 30.41
C THR A 399 -4.26 6.78 31.82
N PHE A 400 -3.56 7.29 32.84
CA PHE A 400 -3.91 7.07 34.23
C PHE A 400 -5.02 7.99 34.71
N GLY A 401 -5.09 9.22 34.23
CA GLY A 401 -6.14 10.17 34.59
C GLY A 401 -7.57 9.67 34.35
N ARG A 402 -7.73 8.69 33.45
CA ARG A 402 -9.03 8.03 33.16
C ARG A 402 -9.55 7.17 34.30
N TYR A 403 -8.68 6.74 35.20
CA TYR A 403 -8.97 5.87 36.33
C TYR A 403 -8.95 6.63 37.68
N LEU A 404 -8.77 7.95 37.63
CA LEU A 404 -8.55 8.74 38.81
C LEU A 404 -9.60 9.87 38.92
N ARG A 405 -10.04 10.12 40.15
CA ARG A 405 -10.83 11.29 40.50
C ARG A 405 -10.27 11.94 41.75
N GLU A 406 -10.45 13.23 41.89
CA GLU A 406 -10.17 13.98 43.12
C GLU A 406 -11.32 13.78 44.13
N ALA A 407 -10.99 13.32 45.29
CA ALA A 407 -11.92 13.25 46.42
C ALA A 407 -11.98 14.63 47.13
N GLY A 408 -13.09 14.92 47.83
CA GLY A 408 -13.36 16.23 48.41
C GLY A 408 -12.35 16.73 49.50
N ASP A 409 -11.38 15.92 49.85
CA ASP A 409 -10.28 16.25 50.77
C ASP A 409 -8.93 16.47 50.07
N GLY A 410 -8.92 16.61 48.78
CA GLY A 410 -7.71 16.76 47.94
C GLY A 410 -6.93 15.46 47.69
N LYS A 411 -7.46 14.31 48.14
CA LYS A 411 -6.90 13.01 47.86
C LYS A 411 -7.33 12.51 46.49
N ILE A 412 -6.47 11.75 45.84
CA ILE A 412 -6.79 11.07 44.59
C ILE A 412 -7.29 9.67 44.89
N ALA A 413 -8.45 9.34 44.38
CA ALA A 413 -9.03 8.01 44.45
C ALA A 413 -9.12 7.36 43.08
N ILE A 414 -9.03 6.02 43.05
CA ILE A 414 -9.26 5.24 41.84
C ILE A 414 -10.77 5.18 41.57
N ASP A 415 -11.17 5.66 40.42
CA ASP A 415 -12.55 5.56 39.92
C ASP A 415 -12.66 4.37 38.95
N MET A 416 -13.48 3.41 39.31
CA MET A 416 -13.70 2.18 38.56
C MET A 416 -15.02 2.21 37.75
N GLY A 417 -15.65 3.39 37.69
CA GLY A 417 -16.95 3.63 37.07
C GLY A 417 -16.99 3.47 35.56
#